data_3bea7d072458ef7906d2d57de9c53e47
#
_entry.id   3bea7d072458ef7906d2d57de9c53e47
#
_cell.length_a   1.000
_cell.length_b   1.000
_cell.length_c   1.000
_cell.angle_alpha   90.00
_cell.angle_beta   90.00
_cell.angle_gamma   90.00
#
_symmetry.space_group_name_H-M   'P 1'
#
loop_
_entity.id
_entity.type
_entity.pdbx_description
1 polymer ?
#
loop_
_entity_poly.entity_id
_entity_poly.type
_entity_poly.pdbx_seq_one_letter_code
_entity_poly.pdbx_strand_id
1 'polypeptide(L)'
;MSTARTHTASVCIPSSHPSLAGHFPGRPIVPAVVLLDCVLDEAERCFGAARIAGLAQAKFTAPLLPEQTAQLQLTLQGSELRFNLTRDADSVARGTFTLA
;
A
#
# COMPACT_ATOMS: atom_id res chain seq x y z
N MET A 1 -13.80 -12.93 20.95
CA MET A 1 -13.23 -13.43 19.71
C MET A 1 -13.01 -12.26 18.74
N SER A 2 -11.78 -11.97 18.41
CA SER A 2 -11.51 -10.88 17.48
C SER A 2 -11.79 -11.34 16.06
N THR A 3 -12.47 -10.49 15.30
CA THR A 3 -12.79 -10.78 13.91
C THR A 3 -11.92 -9.90 13.03
N ALA A 4 -10.94 -10.51 12.39
CA ALA A 4 -10.14 -9.81 11.40
C ALA A 4 -10.93 -9.69 10.10
N ARG A 5 -10.88 -8.52 9.46
CA ARG A 5 -11.44 -8.31 8.15
C ARG A 5 -10.30 -8.22 7.15
N THR A 6 -10.38 -8.99 6.11
CA THR A 6 -9.32 -9.04 5.09
C THR A 6 -9.86 -8.60 3.74
N HIS A 7 -8.98 -8.04 2.93
CA HIS A 7 -9.30 -7.60 1.58
C HIS A 7 -8.05 -7.72 0.72
N THR A 8 -8.23 -8.15 -0.51
CA THR A 8 -7.14 -8.25 -1.48
C THR A 8 -7.52 -7.46 -2.73
N ALA A 9 -6.58 -6.67 -3.22
CA ALA A 9 -6.78 -5.84 -4.41
C ALA A 9 -5.51 -5.82 -5.25
N SER A 10 -5.67 -5.50 -6.52
CA SER A 10 -4.55 -5.29 -7.42
C SER A 10 -4.21 -3.80 -7.45
N VAL A 11 -2.92 -3.49 -7.42
CA VAL A 11 -2.42 -2.12 -7.47
C VAL A 11 -1.48 -2.00 -8.65
N CYS A 12 -1.71 -1.00 -9.49
CA CYS A 12 -0.85 -0.70 -10.62
C CYS A 12 -0.81 0.82 -10.79
N ILE A 13 0.38 1.39 -10.74
CA ILE A 13 0.55 2.84 -10.88
C ILE A 13 0.95 3.11 -12.34
N PRO A 14 0.15 3.90 -13.07
CA PRO A 14 0.47 4.19 -14.47
C PRO A 14 1.72 5.06 -14.57
N SER A 15 2.46 4.90 -15.65
CA SER A 15 3.67 5.70 -15.88
C SER A 15 3.38 7.18 -16.03
N SER A 16 2.12 7.53 -16.31
CA SER A 16 1.67 8.93 -16.40
C SER A 16 1.33 9.56 -15.06
N HIS A 17 1.47 8.82 -13.94
CA HIS A 17 1.14 9.35 -12.62
C HIS A 17 1.99 10.60 -12.34
N PRO A 18 1.37 11.71 -11.87
CA PRO A 18 2.10 12.97 -11.68
C PRO A 18 3.29 12.87 -10.74
N SER A 19 3.22 12.01 -9.72
CA SER A 19 4.30 11.84 -8.75
C SER A 19 5.55 11.19 -9.34
N LEU A 20 5.47 10.65 -10.55
CA LEU A 20 6.61 10.01 -11.21
C LEU A 20 7.43 11.00 -12.04
N ALA A 21 6.86 12.16 -12.34
CA ALA A 21 7.54 13.16 -13.15
C ALA A 21 8.76 13.70 -12.43
N GLY A 22 9.92 13.64 -13.09
CA GLY A 22 11.16 14.14 -12.52
C GLY A 22 11.83 13.24 -11.49
N HIS A 23 11.21 12.12 -11.14
CA HIS A 23 11.84 11.15 -10.23
C HIS A 23 12.59 10.09 -11.03
N PHE A 24 13.89 9.95 -10.74
CA PHE A 24 14.76 8.93 -11.34
C PHE A 24 14.66 8.86 -12.86
N PRO A 25 15.13 9.91 -13.57
CA PRO A 25 15.11 9.91 -15.05
C PRO A 25 15.73 8.63 -15.59
N GLY A 26 15.01 7.94 -16.49
CA GLY A 26 15.46 6.68 -17.07
C GLY A 26 15.24 5.45 -16.20
N ARG A 27 14.86 5.62 -14.92
CA ARG A 27 14.56 4.52 -14.01
C ARG A 27 13.42 4.90 -13.08
N PRO A 28 12.19 4.99 -13.59
CA PRO A 28 11.08 5.37 -12.74
C PRO A 28 10.80 4.29 -11.70
N ILE A 29 10.72 4.71 -10.44
CA ILE A 29 10.32 3.84 -9.34
C ILE A 29 9.14 4.53 -8.66
N VAL A 30 8.11 3.77 -8.31
CA VAL A 30 6.97 4.33 -7.60
C VAL A 30 7.40 4.76 -6.21
N PRO A 31 7.25 6.04 -5.85
CA PRO A 31 7.65 6.50 -4.52
C PRO A 31 6.85 5.81 -3.41
N ALA A 32 7.48 5.63 -2.25
CA ALA A 32 6.84 5.00 -1.10
C ALA A 32 5.55 5.70 -0.71
N VAL A 33 5.52 7.02 -0.76
CA VAL A 33 4.32 7.78 -0.39
C VAL A 33 3.14 7.47 -1.30
N VAL A 34 3.39 7.22 -2.57
CA VAL A 34 2.33 6.84 -3.52
C VAL A 34 1.77 5.47 -3.16
N LEU A 35 2.64 4.53 -2.78
CA LEU A 35 2.20 3.21 -2.35
C LEU A 35 1.36 3.28 -1.07
N LEU A 36 1.78 4.09 -0.12
CA LEU A 36 1.02 4.28 1.11
C LEU A 36 -0.34 4.92 0.84
N ASP A 37 -0.41 5.88 -0.06
CA ASP A 37 -1.68 6.48 -0.46
C ASP A 37 -2.62 5.44 -1.07
N CYS A 38 -2.09 4.55 -1.90
CA CYS A 38 -2.88 3.46 -2.49
C CYS A 38 -3.43 2.53 -1.40
N VAL A 39 -2.62 2.21 -0.40
CA VAL A 39 -3.06 1.38 0.73
C VAL A 39 -4.21 2.05 1.46
N LEU A 40 -4.09 3.34 1.77
CA LEU A 40 -5.11 4.07 2.49
C LEU A 40 -6.39 4.24 1.68
N ASP A 41 -6.27 4.53 0.37
CA ASP A 41 -7.42 4.65 -0.51
C ASP A 41 -8.19 3.34 -0.58
N GLU A 42 -7.48 2.23 -0.69
CA GLU A 42 -8.11 0.92 -0.78
C GLU A 42 -8.75 0.54 0.55
N ALA A 43 -8.12 0.87 1.66
CA ALA A 43 -8.68 0.64 2.99
C ALA A 43 -9.98 1.41 3.18
N GLU A 44 -10.01 2.67 2.76
CA GLU A 44 -11.21 3.49 2.84
C GLU A 44 -12.33 2.92 1.99
N ARG A 45 -12.00 2.49 0.78
CA ARG A 45 -12.98 1.91 -0.15
C ARG A 45 -13.57 0.61 0.40
N CYS A 46 -12.75 -0.20 1.04
CA CYS A 46 -13.13 -1.55 1.48
C CYS A 46 -13.77 -1.55 2.87
N PHE A 47 -13.20 -0.79 3.80
CA PHE A 47 -13.60 -0.83 5.21
C PHE A 47 -14.34 0.43 5.66
N GLY A 48 -14.51 1.40 4.79
CA GLY A 48 -15.10 2.68 5.12
C GLY A 48 -14.06 3.66 5.64
N ALA A 49 -14.52 4.89 5.95
CA ALA A 49 -13.61 5.93 6.42
C ALA A 49 -12.96 5.49 7.73
N ALA A 50 -11.67 5.26 7.69
CA ALA A 50 -10.89 4.90 8.86
C ALA A 50 -10.11 6.10 9.33
N ARG A 51 -10.10 6.32 10.64
CA ARG A 51 -9.29 7.39 11.23
C ARG A 51 -7.89 6.85 11.45
N ILE A 52 -6.99 7.25 10.58
CA ILE A 52 -5.59 6.87 10.72
C ILE A 52 -4.94 7.77 11.75
N ALA A 53 -4.46 7.16 12.83
CA ALA A 53 -3.75 7.89 13.87
C ALA A 53 -2.26 8.00 13.56
N GLY A 54 -1.69 6.98 12.91
CA GLY A 54 -0.29 7.00 12.58
C GLY A 54 0.15 5.78 11.82
N LEU A 55 1.40 5.79 11.41
CA LEU A 55 2.07 4.65 10.79
C LEU A 55 3.03 4.06 11.80
N ALA A 56 2.68 2.90 12.34
CA ALA A 56 3.50 2.27 13.38
C ALA A 56 4.76 1.66 12.80
N GLN A 57 4.65 1.09 11.61
CA GLN A 57 5.77 0.40 10.96
C GLN A 57 5.54 0.34 9.47
N ALA A 58 6.60 0.53 8.70
CA ALA A 58 6.58 0.29 7.26
C ALA A 58 7.96 -0.18 6.82
N LYS A 59 7.98 -1.21 5.99
CA LYS A 59 9.18 -1.75 5.39
C LYS A 59 9.00 -1.83 3.89
N PHE A 60 9.94 -1.25 3.16
CA PHE A 60 9.96 -1.30 1.70
C PHE A 60 11.17 -2.14 1.30
N THR A 61 10.92 -3.33 0.78
CA THR A 61 11.97 -4.32 0.55
C THR A 61 12.34 -4.51 -0.91
N ALA A 62 11.47 -4.06 -1.82
CA ALA A 62 11.73 -4.14 -3.25
C ALA A 62 11.04 -2.97 -3.95
N PRO A 63 11.61 -2.45 -5.04
CA PRO A 63 10.96 -1.39 -5.79
C PRO A 63 9.75 -1.91 -6.56
N LEU A 64 8.74 -1.06 -6.71
CA LEU A 64 7.66 -1.28 -7.64
C LEU A 64 7.83 -0.28 -8.77
N LEU A 65 7.84 -0.77 -10.00
CA LEU A 65 7.96 0.08 -11.17
C LEU A 65 6.58 0.45 -11.69
N PRO A 66 6.47 1.59 -12.40
CA PRO A 66 5.21 1.93 -13.06
C PRO A 66 4.78 0.81 -13.99
N GLU A 67 3.48 0.64 -14.14
CA GLU A 67 2.85 -0.40 -14.99
C GLU A 67 3.01 -1.82 -14.48
N GLN A 68 3.75 -2.04 -13.40
CA GLN A 68 3.81 -3.37 -12.77
C GLN A 68 2.62 -3.54 -11.83
N THR A 69 1.99 -4.70 -11.91
CA THR A 69 0.86 -5.02 -11.03
C THR A 69 1.37 -5.69 -9.76
N ALA A 70 0.91 -5.19 -8.62
CA ALA A 70 1.19 -5.77 -7.32
C ALA A 70 -0.12 -6.19 -6.67
N GLN A 71 -0.05 -7.15 -5.75
CA GLN A 71 -1.19 -7.58 -4.97
C GLN A 71 -1.11 -6.94 -3.59
N LEU A 72 -2.17 -6.24 -3.23
CA LEU A 72 -2.30 -5.62 -1.92
C LEU A 72 -3.21 -6.45 -1.06
N GLN A 73 -2.72 -6.88 0.09
CA GLN A 73 -3.51 -7.57 1.08
C GLN A 73 -3.66 -6.69 2.31
N LEU A 74 -4.89 -6.45 2.71
CA LEU A 74 -5.22 -5.63 3.88
C LEU A 74 -5.84 -6.51 4.95
N THR A 75 -5.48 -6.25 6.20
CA THR A 75 -6.08 -6.91 7.35
C THR A 75 -6.43 -5.85 8.39
N LEU A 76 -7.71 -5.70 8.68
CA LEU A 76 -8.19 -4.80 9.70
C LEU A 76 -8.54 -5.62 10.94
N GLN A 77 -7.86 -5.34 12.05
CA GLN A 77 -8.10 -6.04 13.29
C GLN A 77 -7.91 -5.09 14.47
N GLY A 78 -8.98 -4.88 15.23
CA GLY A 78 -8.94 -3.93 16.33
C GLY A 78 -8.59 -2.53 15.86
N SER A 79 -7.55 -1.96 16.43
CA SER A 79 -7.09 -0.62 16.07
C SER A 79 -5.89 -0.65 15.11
N GLU A 80 -5.66 -1.77 14.44
CA GLU A 80 -4.55 -1.91 13.50
C GLU A 80 -5.04 -2.23 12.09
N LEU A 81 -4.44 -1.59 11.11
CA LEU A 81 -4.61 -1.90 9.71
C LEU A 81 -3.26 -2.35 9.17
N ARG A 82 -3.15 -3.63 8.87
CA ARG A 82 -1.91 -4.20 8.32
C ARG A 82 -2.01 -4.29 6.81
N PHE A 83 -0.91 -4.02 6.16
CA PHE A 83 -0.85 -4.17 4.71
C PHE A 83 0.37 -4.99 4.31
N ASN A 84 0.21 -5.72 3.22
CA ASN A 84 1.28 -6.47 2.59
C ASN A 84 1.12 -6.31 1.08
N LEU A 85 2.14 -5.76 0.43
CA LEU A 85 2.14 -5.54 -1.00
C LEU A 85 3.19 -6.46 -1.61
N THR A 86 2.75 -7.33 -2.53
CA THR A 86 3.62 -8.31 -3.16
C THR A 86 3.54 -8.19 -4.68
N ARG A 87 4.66 -8.48 -5.33
CA ARG A 87 4.73 -8.57 -6.78
C ARG A 87 5.28 -9.95 -7.10
N ASP A 88 4.48 -10.78 -7.77
CA ASP A 88 4.78 -12.19 -7.95
C ASP A 88 4.98 -12.84 -6.56
N ALA A 89 6.14 -13.40 -6.29
CA ALA A 89 6.43 -14.00 -5.00
C ALA A 89 7.24 -13.07 -4.09
N ASP A 90 7.56 -11.86 -4.55
CA ASP A 90 8.42 -10.95 -3.83
C ASP A 90 7.62 -9.96 -2.99
N SER A 91 8.06 -9.72 -1.75
CA SER A 91 7.50 -8.66 -0.93
C SER A 91 8.02 -7.32 -1.43
N VAL A 92 7.10 -6.39 -1.72
CA VAL A 92 7.44 -5.03 -2.09
C VAL A 92 7.44 -4.13 -0.86
N ALA A 93 6.38 -4.22 -0.08
CA ALA A 93 6.23 -3.40 1.11
C ALA A 93 5.28 -4.08 2.08
N ARG A 94 5.47 -3.80 3.36
CA ARG A 94 4.55 -4.26 4.41
C ARG A 94 4.59 -3.28 5.57
N GLY A 95 3.52 -3.23 6.32
CA GLY A 95 3.49 -2.35 7.47
C GLY A 95 2.17 -2.38 8.21
N THR A 96 2.06 -1.49 9.18
CA THR A 96 0.90 -1.39 10.04
C THR A 96 0.58 0.07 10.29
N PHE A 97 -0.67 0.45 10.03
CA PHE A 97 -1.21 1.73 10.46
C PHE A 97 -1.97 1.54 11.77
N THR A 98 -1.88 2.53 12.64
CA THR A 98 -2.70 2.57 13.86
C THR A 98 -3.93 3.44 13.60
N LEU A 99 -5.05 3.03 14.17
CA LEU A 99 -6.32 3.73 14.04
C LEU A 99 -6.66 4.46 15.33
N ALA A 100 -7.31 5.60 15.19
CA ALA A 100 -7.77 6.36 16.34
C ALA A 100 -9.00 5.70 16.97
#